data_9cfdd0d4856c8edf9343c8d0e88d29ae
#
_entry.id   9cfdd0d4856c8edf9343c8d0e88d29ae
#
_cell.length_a   1.000
_cell.length_b   1.000
_cell.length_c   1.000
_cell.angle_alpha   90.00
_cell.angle_beta   90.00
_cell.angle_gamma   90.00
#
_symmetry.space_group_name_H-M   'P 1'
#
loop_
_entity.id
_entity.type
_entity.pdbx_description
1 polymer ?
#
loop_
_entity_poly.entity_id
_entity_poly.type
_entity_poly.pdbx_seq_one_letter_code
_entity_poly.pdbx_strand_id
1 'polypeptide(L)'
;MLKTAVFPGSFDPFTIGHESLVLRGLNIFDRIIVAVGVNMEKKGGFMPLEKRLEMIKSIFEGNDRVLVKTYTNLTVDFCKENGATHILRGLRNSTDYEYEHSIAEVNRLMSPEIETVFLLSLPEYTSLSSSIAREIIRYKRDARKFLPANINFEHFFGYNPEN
;
A
#
# COMPACT_ATOMS: atom_id res chain seq x y z
N MET A 1 24.30 2.91 6.18
CA MET A 1 23.27 1.86 6.03
C MET A 1 22.04 2.51 5.42
N LEU A 2 21.43 1.92 4.38
CA LEU A 2 20.23 2.47 3.74
C LEU A 2 19.03 2.45 4.70
N LYS A 3 18.34 3.59 4.82
CA LYS A 3 17.06 3.66 5.54
C LYS A 3 15.98 3.02 4.69
N THR A 4 15.61 1.79 5.03
CA THR A 4 14.56 1.06 4.33
C THR A 4 13.29 1.01 5.18
N ALA A 5 12.16 1.35 4.59
CA ALA A 5 10.84 1.18 5.19
C ALA A 5 10.02 0.12 4.45
N VAL A 6 9.21 -0.63 5.20
CA VAL A 6 8.16 -1.48 4.65
C VAL A 6 6.85 -0.70 4.68
N PHE A 7 6.15 -0.66 3.56
CA PHE A 7 4.79 -0.14 3.44
C PHE A 7 3.84 -1.32 3.23
N PRO A 8 3.24 -1.85 4.31
CA PRO A 8 2.40 -3.05 4.23
C PRO A 8 0.94 -2.71 3.91
N GLY A 9 0.30 -3.57 3.16
CA GLY A 9 -1.13 -3.46 2.88
C GLY A 9 -1.64 -4.59 2.00
N SER A 10 -2.96 -4.67 1.82
CA SER A 10 -3.58 -5.59 0.85
C SER A 10 -3.56 -5.03 -0.57
N PHE A 11 -3.62 -3.71 -0.70
CA PHE A 11 -3.56 -2.97 -1.98
C PHE A 11 -4.50 -3.55 -3.05
N ASP A 12 -5.77 -3.59 -2.74
CA ASP A 12 -6.79 -4.27 -3.52
C ASP A 12 -7.96 -3.34 -3.91
N PRO A 13 -7.75 -2.38 -4.84
CA PRO A 13 -6.51 -2.06 -5.56
C PRO A 13 -5.57 -1.10 -4.81
N PHE A 14 -4.38 -0.92 -5.34
CA PHE A 14 -3.47 0.18 -5.00
C PHE A 14 -4.05 1.50 -5.50
N THR A 15 -4.15 2.51 -4.62
CA THR A 15 -4.80 3.79 -4.93
C THR A 15 -3.79 4.92 -5.12
N ILE A 16 -4.25 6.05 -5.67
CA ILE A 16 -3.44 7.28 -5.77
C ILE A 16 -3.00 7.79 -4.38
N GLY A 17 -3.80 7.54 -3.33
CA GLY A 17 -3.42 7.83 -1.95
C GLY A 17 -2.23 6.99 -1.48
N HIS A 18 -2.18 5.70 -1.83
CA HIS A 18 -1.02 4.85 -1.55
C HIS A 18 0.22 5.31 -2.32
N GLU A 19 0.07 5.66 -3.61
CA GLU A 19 1.17 6.20 -4.42
C GLU A 19 1.75 7.46 -3.78
N SER A 20 0.91 8.40 -3.36
CA SER A 20 1.32 9.64 -2.68
C SER A 20 2.15 9.35 -1.42
N LEU A 21 1.73 8.37 -0.61
CA LEU A 21 2.47 7.99 0.60
C LEU A 21 3.85 7.41 0.27
N VAL A 22 3.96 6.57 -0.76
CA VAL A 22 5.24 6.01 -1.20
C VAL A 22 6.16 7.10 -1.71
N LEU A 23 5.69 7.97 -2.62
CA LEU A 23 6.51 9.04 -3.20
C LEU A 23 6.98 10.03 -2.15
N ARG A 24 6.13 10.41 -1.20
CA ARG A 24 6.50 11.29 -0.08
C ARG A 24 7.41 10.59 0.92
N GLY A 25 7.20 9.30 1.16
CA GLY A 25 8.05 8.48 2.00
C GLY A 25 9.49 8.39 1.47
N LEU A 26 9.70 8.43 0.16
CA LEU A 26 11.01 8.46 -0.46
C LEU A 26 11.82 9.76 -0.19
N ASN A 27 11.20 10.79 0.37
CA ASN A 27 11.93 11.96 0.89
C ASN A 27 12.50 11.72 2.30
N ILE A 28 12.06 10.65 2.97
CA ILE A 28 12.49 10.28 4.33
C ILE A 28 13.38 9.04 4.31
N PHE A 29 13.02 8.08 3.45
CA PHE A 29 13.67 6.78 3.32
C PHE A 29 14.43 6.67 2.01
N ASP A 30 15.56 5.99 2.04
CA ASP A 30 16.33 5.69 0.83
C ASP A 30 15.62 4.68 -0.06
N ARG A 31 14.86 3.76 0.56
CA ARG A 31 14.13 2.68 -0.11
C ARG A 31 12.81 2.39 0.59
N ILE A 32 11.78 2.07 -0.20
CA ILE A 32 10.49 1.58 0.30
C ILE A 32 10.19 0.22 -0.32
N ILE A 33 9.80 -0.72 0.53
CA ILE A 33 9.27 -2.03 0.11
C ILE A 33 7.76 -1.97 0.25
N VAL A 34 7.05 -1.91 -0.87
CA VAL A 34 5.59 -2.08 -0.90
C VAL A 34 5.32 -3.56 -0.70
N ALA A 35 4.82 -3.92 0.47
CA ALA A 35 4.64 -5.29 0.91
C ALA A 35 3.17 -5.70 0.86
N VAL A 36 2.82 -6.55 -0.09
CA VAL A 36 1.45 -7.06 -0.24
C VAL A 36 1.25 -8.24 0.70
N GLY A 37 0.44 -8.02 1.74
CA GLY A 37 0.08 -9.08 2.68
C GLY A 37 -0.84 -10.11 2.04
N VAL A 38 -0.48 -11.40 2.18
CA VAL A 38 -1.28 -12.53 1.72
C VAL A 38 -1.90 -13.21 2.92
N ASN A 39 -3.22 -13.10 3.05
CA ASN A 39 -3.94 -13.85 4.08
C ASN A 39 -4.26 -15.26 3.54
N MET A 40 -3.57 -16.27 4.06
CA MET A 40 -3.73 -17.67 3.67
C MET A 40 -5.12 -18.24 3.97
N GLU A 41 -5.85 -17.64 4.93
CA GLU A 41 -7.21 -18.07 5.31
C GLU A 41 -8.30 -17.49 4.41
N LYS A 42 -8.04 -16.34 3.78
CA LYS A 42 -8.99 -15.69 2.85
C LYS A 42 -8.66 -16.08 1.42
N LYS A 43 -9.47 -16.94 0.85
CA LYS A 43 -9.41 -17.23 -0.59
C LYS A 43 -9.87 -16.02 -1.39
N GLY A 44 -8.91 -15.37 -2.07
CA GLY A 44 -9.15 -14.30 -3.03
C GLY A 44 -9.40 -12.92 -2.40
N GLY A 45 -9.09 -11.90 -3.17
CA GLY A 45 -9.47 -10.51 -2.96
C GLY A 45 -10.40 -10.09 -4.09
N PHE A 46 -10.59 -8.79 -4.23
CA PHE A 46 -11.26 -8.22 -5.40
C PHE A 46 -10.41 -8.42 -6.67
N MET A 47 -9.09 -8.20 -6.55
CA MET A 47 -8.12 -8.51 -7.59
C MET A 47 -7.28 -9.74 -7.20
N PRO A 48 -6.96 -10.64 -8.14
CA PRO A 48 -5.96 -11.68 -7.92
C PRO A 48 -4.62 -11.10 -7.46
N LEU A 49 -3.88 -11.83 -6.63
CA LEU A 49 -2.60 -11.37 -6.09
C LEU A 49 -1.63 -10.94 -7.20
N GLU A 50 -1.52 -11.75 -8.25
CA GLU A 50 -0.64 -11.50 -9.39
C GLU A 50 -0.96 -10.16 -10.07
N LYS A 51 -2.24 -9.84 -10.22
CA LYS A 51 -2.70 -8.57 -10.81
C LYS A 51 -2.39 -7.38 -9.91
N ARG A 52 -2.51 -7.54 -8.58
CA ARG A 52 -2.11 -6.48 -7.64
C ARG A 52 -0.61 -6.21 -7.72
N LEU A 53 0.21 -7.26 -7.76
CA LEU A 53 1.67 -7.13 -7.90
C LEU A 53 2.05 -6.49 -9.24
N GLU A 54 1.45 -6.94 -10.33
CA GLU A 54 1.66 -6.38 -11.67
C GLU A 54 1.34 -4.88 -11.68
N MET A 55 0.18 -4.51 -11.15
CA MET A 55 -0.26 -3.12 -11.06
C MET A 55 0.73 -2.25 -10.28
N ILE A 56 1.15 -2.68 -9.09
CA ILE A 56 2.08 -1.90 -8.27
C ILE A 56 3.44 -1.79 -8.95
N LYS A 57 3.94 -2.86 -9.56
CA LYS A 57 5.20 -2.84 -10.32
C LYS A 57 5.13 -1.87 -11.50
N SER A 58 4.02 -1.84 -12.23
CA SER A 58 3.84 -0.92 -13.36
C SER A 58 3.79 0.55 -12.93
N ILE A 59 3.22 0.84 -11.74
CA ILE A 59 3.17 2.20 -11.19
C ILE A 59 4.58 2.74 -10.90
N PHE A 60 5.46 1.90 -10.38
CA PHE A 60 6.82 2.29 -9.99
C PHE A 60 7.90 1.82 -10.97
N GLU A 61 7.53 1.50 -12.19
CA GLU A 61 8.49 1.11 -13.24
C GLU A 61 9.58 2.17 -13.41
N GLY A 62 10.84 1.74 -13.43
CA GLY A 62 12.01 2.63 -13.52
C GLY A 62 12.41 3.32 -12.19
N ASN A 63 11.72 3.05 -11.10
CA ASN A 63 12.10 3.59 -9.79
C ASN A 63 12.75 2.50 -8.91
N ASP A 64 14.07 2.39 -8.98
CA ASP A 64 14.86 1.37 -8.25
C ASP A 64 14.80 1.50 -6.72
N ARG A 65 14.24 2.60 -6.20
CA ARG A 65 14.06 2.83 -4.77
C ARG A 65 12.77 2.22 -4.23
N VAL A 66 11.89 1.72 -5.10
CA VAL A 66 10.64 1.05 -4.71
C VAL A 66 10.72 -0.43 -5.08
N LEU A 67 10.64 -1.30 -4.08
CA LEU A 67 10.55 -2.73 -4.28
C LEU A 67 9.13 -3.22 -4.00
N VAL A 68 8.66 -4.21 -4.75
CA VAL A 68 7.33 -4.81 -4.55
C VAL A 68 7.52 -6.28 -4.16
N LYS A 69 7.04 -6.64 -2.98
CA LYS A 69 7.17 -8.00 -2.43
C LYS A 69 5.85 -8.46 -1.82
N THR A 70 5.72 -9.77 -1.63
CA THR A 70 4.64 -10.39 -0.85
C THR A 70 5.16 -10.91 0.48
N TYR A 71 4.28 -11.03 1.47
CA TYR A 71 4.60 -11.67 2.73
C TYR A 71 3.38 -12.35 3.36
N THR A 72 3.62 -13.36 4.18
CA THR A 72 2.59 -14.18 4.86
C THR A 72 2.79 -14.26 6.37
N ASN A 73 3.93 -13.76 6.88
CA ASN A 73 4.31 -13.73 8.28
C ASN A 73 3.95 -12.39 8.96
N LEU A 74 4.42 -12.16 10.17
CA LEU A 74 4.24 -10.87 10.84
C LEU A 74 5.03 -9.77 10.13
N THR A 75 4.46 -8.57 10.05
CA THR A 75 5.11 -7.43 9.38
C THR A 75 6.50 -7.12 9.94
N VAL A 76 6.68 -7.25 11.26
CA VAL A 76 7.98 -7.03 11.90
C VAL A 76 9.02 -8.09 11.51
N ASP A 77 8.61 -9.35 11.36
CA ASP A 77 9.50 -10.41 10.90
C ASP A 77 9.91 -10.19 9.44
N PHE A 78 8.95 -9.82 8.61
CA PHE A 78 9.22 -9.44 7.24
C PHE A 78 10.18 -8.24 7.14
N CYS A 79 10.07 -7.25 8.04
CA CYS A 79 11.03 -6.14 8.11
C CYS A 79 12.45 -6.65 8.37
N LYS A 80 12.62 -7.52 9.37
CA LYS A 80 13.94 -8.12 9.72
C LYS A 80 14.55 -8.89 8.56
N GLU A 81 13.76 -9.76 7.93
CA GLU A 81 14.17 -10.55 6.77
C GLU A 81 14.65 -9.68 5.59
N ASN A 82 14.14 -8.45 5.48
CA ASN A 82 14.47 -7.53 4.40
C ASN A 82 15.41 -6.39 4.81
N GLY A 83 15.95 -6.42 6.03
CA GLY A 83 16.83 -5.35 6.53
C GLY A 83 16.16 -3.99 6.66
N ALA A 84 14.84 -3.97 6.80
CA ALA A 84 14.07 -2.75 7.03
C ALA A 84 13.98 -2.45 8.52
N THR A 85 14.18 -1.20 8.88
CA THR A 85 14.12 -0.70 10.26
C THR A 85 12.86 0.12 10.54
N HIS A 86 12.03 0.34 9.54
CA HIS A 86 10.83 1.16 9.66
C HIS A 86 9.63 0.52 8.98
N ILE A 87 8.45 0.78 9.54
CA ILE A 87 7.16 0.52 8.92
C ILE A 87 6.54 1.87 8.58
N LEU A 88 6.18 2.09 7.33
CA LEU A 88 5.47 3.28 6.88
C LEU A 88 3.97 3.02 6.89
N ARG A 89 3.19 3.92 7.50
CA ARG A 89 1.73 3.86 7.52
C ARG A 89 1.14 5.23 7.18
N GLY A 90 0.00 5.22 6.48
CA GLY A 90 -0.77 6.44 6.19
C GLY A 90 -1.89 6.65 7.20
N LEU A 91 -2.15 7.91 7.54
CA LEU A 91 -3.28 8.30 8.39
C LEU A 91 -4.17 9.30 7.65
N ARG A 92 -5.47 9.00 7.56
CA ARG A 92 -6.47 9.86 6.92
C ARG A 92 -7.28 10.65 7.95
N ASN A 93 -7.54 10.06 9.11
CA ASN A 93 -8.40 10.61 10.15
C ASN A 93 -8.04 10.04 11.54
N SER A 94 -8.74 10.49 12.57
CA SER A 94 -8.53 10.05 13.96
C SER A 94 -8.83 8.57 14.19
N THR A 95 -9.82 8.01 13.49
CA THR A 95 -10.16 6.58 13.58
C THR A 95 -9.04 5.72 13.04
N ASP A 96 -8.42 6.11 11.91
CA ASP A 96 -7.22 5.44 11.40
C ASP A 96 -6.10 5.49 12.45
N TYR A 97 -5.91 6.64 13.10
CA TYR A 97 -4.87 6.80 14.11
C TYR A 97 -5.04 5.83 15.29
N GLU A 98 -6.22 5.73 15.87
CA GLU A 98 -6.47 4.83 17.00
C GLU A 98 -6.14 3.37 16.66
N TYR A 99 -6.57 2.92 15.50
CA TYR A 99 -6.30 1.58 15.00
C TYR A 99 -4.81 1.35 14.74
N GLU A 100 -4.18 2.24 13.98
CA GLU A 100 -2.77 2.14 13.57
C GLU A 100 -1.82 2.29 14.76
N HIS A 101 -2.15 3.16 15.73
CA HIS A 101 -1.40 3.33 16.96
C HIS A 101 -1.35 2.02 17.75
N SER A 102 -2.49 1.35 17.93
CA SER A 102 -2.54 0.05 18.64
C SER A 102 -1.66 -1.00 17.98
N ILE A 103 -1.65 -1.07 16.64
CA ILE A 103 -0.78 -1.98 15.88
C ILE A 103 0.69 -1.60 16.06
N ALA A 104 1.02 -0.32 16.01
CA ALA A 104 2.38 0.17 16.16
C ALA A 104 2.95 -0.16 17.56
N GLU A 105 2.14 -0.03 18.62
CA GLU A 105 2.54 -0.42 19.96
C GLU A 105 2.84 -1.91 20.08
N VAL A 106 1.98 -2.77 19.52
CA VAL A 106 2.21 -4.22 19.51
C VAL A 106 3.47 -4.56 18.72
N ASN A 107 3.66 -3.95 17.55
CA ASN A 107 4.89 -4.13 16.75
C ASN A 107 6.14 -3.75 17.53
N ARG A 108 6.11 -2.64 18.25
CA ARG A 108 7.23 -2.17 19.09
C ARG A 108 7.52 -3.12 20.25
N LEU A 109 6.50 -3.68 20.88
CA LEU A 109 6.67 -4.68 21.95
C LEU A 109 7.33 -5.97 21.42
N MET A 110 6.98 -6.40 20.22
CA MET A 110 7.56 -7.59 19.58
C MET A 110 8.96 -7.35 19.03
N SER A 111 9.24 -6.15 18.53
CA SER A 111 10.46 -5.80 17.80
C SER A 111 10.83 -4.33 18.03
N PRO A 112 11.45 -4.00 19.19
CA PRO A 112 11.77 -2.62 19.58
C PRO A 112 12.68 -1.89 18.59
N GLU A 113 13.40 -2.62 17.76
CA GLU A 113 14.30 -2.10 16.73
C GLU A 113 13.58 -1.64 15.45
N ILE A 114 12.28 -1.96 15.31
CA ILE A 114 11.45 -1.56 14.16
C ILE A 114 10.55 -0.40 14.58
N GLU A 115 10.75 0.77 13.97
CA GLU A 115 9.95 1.97 14.27
C GLU A 115 8.81 2.14 13.26
N THR A 116 7.62 2.54 13.73
CA THR A 116 6.50 2.88 12.85
C THR A 116 6.45 4.38 12.61
N VAL A 117 6.43 4.78 11.34
CA VAL A 117 6.35 6.17 10.91
C VAL A 117 5.00 6.41 10.25
N PHE A 118 4.27 7.40 10.76
CA PHE A 118 2.99 7.81 10.21
C PHE A 118 3.15 9.02 9.29
N LEU A 119 2.58 8.95 8.09
CA LEU A 119 2.43 10.10 7.21
C LEU A 119 0.93 10.44 7.08
N LEU A 120 0.60 11.70 7.26
CA LEU A 120 -0.77 12.16 7.01
C LEU A 120 -1.07 12.10 5.51
N SER A 121 -2.24 11.61 5.17
CA SER A 121 -2.76 11.71 3.81
C SER A 121 -2.93 13.17 3.42
N LEU A 122 -2.71 13.49 2.14
CA LEU A 122 -3.02 14.82 1.63
C LEU A 122 -4.54 15.04 1.68
N PRO A 123 -5.01 16.29 1.88
CA PRO A 123 -6.44 16.59 1.99
C PRO A 123 -7.29 16.03 0.84
N GLU A 124 -6.79 16.10 -0.38
CA GLU A 124 -7.45 15.58 -1.57
C GLU A 124 -7.62 14.05 -1.59
N TYR A 125 -6.87 13.32 -0.76
CA TYR A 125 -6.90 11.85 -0.71
C TYR A 125 -7.51 11.29 0.58
N THR A 126 -7.96 12.12 1.50
CA THR A 126 -8.50 11.68 2.81
C THR A 126 -9.75 10.82 2.69
N SER A 127 -10.58 11.06 1.69
CA SER A 127 -11.79 10.27 1.42
C SER A 127 -11.55 9.07 0.50
N LEU A 128 -10.31 8.89 -0.01
CA LEU A 128 -10.01 7.78 -0.92
C LEU A 128 -9.65 6.53 -0.14
N SER A 129 -10.24 5.41 -0.55
CA SER A 129 -9.89 4.08 -0.02
C SER A 129 -10.01 3.01 -1.11
N SER A 130 -9.32 1.90 -0.92
CA SER A 130 -9.48 0.74 -1.79
C SER A 130 -10.93 0.23 -1.78
N SER A 131 -11.64 0.31 -0.66
CA SER A 131 -13.04 -0.10 -0.55
C SER A 131 -13.95 0.71 -1.44
N ILE A 132 -13.80 2.04 -1.45
CA ILE A 132 -14.56 2.93 -2.33
C ILE A 132 -14.21 2.67 -3.80
N ALA A 133 -12.92 2.55 -4.12
CA ALA A 133 -12.49 2.24 -5.47
C ALA A 133 -13.10 0.91 -5.97
N ARG A 134 -13.08 -0.15 -5.13
CA ARG A 134 -13.71 -1.43 -5.47
C ARG A 134 -15.18 -1.32 -5.76
N GLU A 135 -15.91 -0.56 -4.95
CA GLU A 135 -17.34 -0.37 -5.13
C GLU A 135 -17.64 0.28 -6.48
N ILE A 136 -16.94 1.39 -6.80
CA ILE A 136 -17.08 2.09 -8.07
C ILE A 136 -16.79 1.17 -9.26
N ILE A 137 -15.72 0.36 -9.18
CA ILE A 137 -15.32 -0.59 -10.23
C ILE A 137 -16.35 -1.70 -10.40
N ARG A 138 -16.91 -2.24 -9.30
CA ARG A 138 -17.97 -3.27 -9.35
C ARG A 138 -19.20 -2.82 -10.11
N TYR A 139 -19.55 -1.54 -9.98
CA TYR A 139 -20.65 -0.92 -10.72
C TYR A 139 -20.24 -0.43 -12.12
N LYS A 140 -19.03 -0.79 -12.57
CA LYS A 140 -18.47 -0.39 -13.89
C LYS A 140 -18.51 1.11 -14.13
N ARG A 141 -18.27 1.91 -13.08
CA ARG A 141 -18.13 3.35 -13.13
C ARG A 141 -16.67 3.76 -13.23
N ASP A 142 -16.44 5.02 -13.59
CA ASP A 142 -15.09 5.58 -13.72
C ASP A 142 -14.42 5.78 -12.34
N ALA A 143 -13.46 4.91 -12.04
CA ALA A 143 -12.66 4.97 -10.83
C ALA A 143 -11.27 5.58 -11.06
N ARG A 144 -10.95 6.11 -12.25
CA ARG A 144 -9.59 6.61 -12.58
C ARG A 144 -9.11 7.69 -11.63
N LYS A 145 -10.00 8.52 -11.08
CA LYS A 145 -9.66 9.55 -10.08
C LYS A 145 -9.13 8.99 -8.75
N PHE A 146 -9.36 7.72 -8.48
CA PHE A 146 -8.93 7.03 -7.25
C PHE A 146 -7.64 6.24 -7.44
N LEU A 147 -7.17 6.13 -8.67
CA LEU A 147 -6.07 5.26 -9.06
C LEU A 147 -4.89 6.08 -9.61
N PRO A 148 -3.65 5.55 -9.55
CA PRO A 148 -2.51 6.18 -10.18
C PRO A 148 -2.74 6.42 -11.68
N ALA A 149 -2.27 7.57 -12.19
CA ALA A 149 -2.60 8.03 -13.53
C ALA A 149 -1.99 7.17 -14.66
N ASN A 150 -0.91 6.46 -14.37
CA ASN A 150 -0.14 5.70 -15.36
C ASN A 150 -0.55 4.23 -15.52
N ILE A 151 -1.65 3.80 -14.87
CA ILE A 151 -2.14 2.43 -15.03
C ILE A 151 -2.99 2.27 -16.29
N ASN A 152 -2.93 1.07 -16.88
CA ASN A 152 -3.87 0.67 -17.93
C ASN A 152 -5.17 0.17 -17.28
N PHE A 153 -6.18 1.02 -17.17
CA PHE A 153 -7.42 0.73 -16.47
C PHE A 153 -8.14 -0.50 -17.04
N GLU A 154 -8.28 -0.57 -18.37
CA GLU A 154 -8.97 -1.68 -19.04
C GLU A 154 -8.25 -3.01 -18.83
N HIS A 155 -6.93 -3.01 -18.86
CA HIS A 155 -6.12 -4.20 -18.60
C HIS A 155 -6.37 -4.79 -17.19
N PHE A 156 -6.48 -3.93 -16.17
CA PHE A 156 -6.65 -4.39 -14.80
C PHE A 156 -8.09 -4.70 -14.42
N PHE A 157 -9.06 -3.99 -14.98
CA PHE A 157 -10.46 -4.08 -14.56
C PHE A 157 -11.43 -4.61 -15.62
N GLY A 158 -10.97 -4.82 -16.86
CA GLY A 158 -11.72 -5.53 -17.91
C GLY A 158 -12.83 -4.71 -18.54
N TYR A 159 -12.86 -3.39 -18.39
CA TYR A 159 -13.80 -2.50 -19.08
C TYR A 159 -13.19 -1.12 -19.28
N ASN A 160 -13.69 -0.42 -20.29
CA ASN A 160 -13.36 0.99 -20.51
C ASN A 160 -14.45 1.89 -19.90
N PRO A 161 -14.13 2.77 -18.93
CA PRO A 161 -15.13 3.61 -18.28
C PRO A 161 -15.69 4.72 -19.18
N GLU A 162 -15.19 4.91 -20.41
CA GLU A 162 -15.67 5.86 -21.39
C GLU A 162 -16.81 5.29 -22.28
N ASN A 163 -17.04 4.00 -22.18
CA ASN A 163 -18.12 3.27 -22.88
C ASN A 163 -19.27 3.01 -21.83
#